data_33f898603c2165f308027f7783d3a18e
#
_entry.id   33f898603c2165f308027f7783d3a18e
#
_cell.length_a   1.000
_cell.length_b   1.000
_cell.length_c   1.000
_cell.angle_alpha   90.00
_cell.angle_beta   90.00
_cell.angle_gamma   90.00
#
_symmetry.space_group_name_H-M   'P 1'
#
loop_
_entity.id
_entity.type
_entity.pdbx_description
1 polymer ?
#
loop_
_entity_poly.entity_id
_entity_poly.type
_entity_poly.pdbx_seq_one_letter_code
_entity_poly.pdbx_strand_id
1 'polypeptide(L)'
;MTIPFSKYDGAGNDFVVIDNRAGTLSLTPGQIALMCHRRRGVGADGLLMLGAPREGYDFVMRYYNSDGLPADMCGNGGRCIAAFAHRLGLSRSSAQGPTLRFLADDGPHDAVVLAWDDTSATGIVDLGMKDVADSGVQRCLDGWLLNTGVPHYVQRVDDLAHYDVAGEGRRIRHQPQLGPEGANVNFVQPLPDGRLMVRTYERGVEDETWACGTGVTACAIVTGCKRLSTRGGEFSVDYRLHQGVYTHVRLIGPVSLNFTGTFDLRN
;
A
#
# COMPACT_ATOMS: atom_id res chain seq x y z
N MET A 1 -21.19 8.99 -19.74
CA MET A 1 -19.75 9.06 -20.10
C MET A 1 -19.14 7.68 -19.82
N THR A 2 -18.48 7.07 -20.81
CA THR A 2 -17.86 5.76 -20.68
C THR A 2 -16.38 5.93 -20.29
N ILE A 3 -15.96 5.33 -19.17
CA ILE A 3 -14.62 5.45 -18.61
C ILE A 3 -13.91 4.09 -18.70
N PRO A 4 -12.82 3.97 -19.47
CA PRO A 4 -11.98 2.78 -19.44
C PRO A 4 -11.21 2.71 -18.12
N PHE A 5 -11.09 1.50 -17.58
CA PHE A 5 -10.36 1.25 -16.34
C PHE A 5 -9.62 -0.09 -16.37
N SER A 6 -8.65 -0.21 -15.47
CA SER A 6 -8.00 -1.47 -15.12
C SER A 6 -8.26 -1.76 -13.64
N LYS A 7 -8.59 -3.00 -13.31
CA LYS A 7 -8.74 -3.45 -11.92
C LYS A 7 -7.44 -4.10 -11.47
N TYR A 8 -6.79 -3.50 -10.49
CA TYR A 8 -5.56 -4.01 -9.90
C TYR A 8 -5.78 -4.46 -8.45
N ASP A 9 -4.92 -5.33 -8.01
CA ASP A 9 -4.81 -5.82 -6.65
C ASP A 9 -3.35 -5.74 -6.19
N GLY A 10 -3.13 -5.17 -5.03
CA GLY A 10 -1.84 -5.09 -4.35
C GLY A 10 -1.86 -5.87 -3.04
N ALA A 11 -1.78 -7.21 -3.10
CA ALA A 11 -1.83 -8.09 -1.94
C ALA A 11 -3.18 -8.05 -1.19
N GLY A 12 -4.29 -8.13 -1.92
CA GLY A 12 -5.66 -8.17 -1.38
C GLY A 12 -6.32 -6.79 -1.22
N ASN A 13 -5.58 -5.71 -1.44
CA ASN A 13 -6.12 -4.36 -1.47
C ASN A 13 -6.33 -3.95 -2.93
N ASP A 14 -7.59 -3.75 -3.34
CA ASP A 14 -7.98 -3.69 -4.74
C ASP A 14 -8.37 -2.27 -5.19
N PHE A 15 -7.97 -1.91 -6.42
CA PHE A 15 -8.12 -0.56 -6.95
C PHE A 15 -8.73 -0.55 -8.36
N VAL A 16 -9.58 0.45 -8.61
CA VAL A 16 -9.89 0.92 -9.96
C VAL A 16 -8.78 1.88 -10.39
N VAL A 17 -8.09 1.58 -11.48
CA VAL A 17 -6.97 2.39 -11.98
C VAL A 17 -7.34 2.99 -13.33
N ILE A 18 -7.18 4.30 -13.48
CA ILE A 18 -7.58 5.08 -14.66
C ILE A 18 -6.39 5.84 -15.22
N ASP A 19 -6.17 5.76 -16.53
CA ASP A 19 -5.26 6.62 -17.26
C ASP A 19 -5.94 7.97 -17.57
N ASN A 20 -5.52 9.01 -16.88
CA ASN A 20 -5.98 10.38 -17.09
C ASN A 20 -4.81 11.32 -17.46
N ARG A 21 -3.82 10.82 -18.21
CA ARG A 21 -2.69 11.64 -18.69
C ARG A 21 -3.14 12.76 -19.61
N ALA A 22 -4.24 12.58 -20.33
CA ALA A 22 -4.84 13.63 -21.14
C ALA A 22 -5.49 14.76 -20.32
N GLY A 23 -5.71 14.57 -19.01
CA GLY A 23 -6.32 15.55 -18.13
C GLY A 23 -7.80 15.86 -18.42
N THR A 24 -8.47 15.01 -19.20
CA THR A 24 -9.83 15.23 -19.68
C THR A 24 -10.91 14.75 -18.72
N LEU A 25 -10.53 13.89 -17.74
CA LEU A 25 -11.45 13.29 -16.80
C LEU A 25 -11.41 14.04 -15.46
N SER A 26 -12.55 14.56 -15.05
CA SER A 26 -12.78 15.11 -13.70
C SER A 26 -13.98 14.41 -13.09
N LEU A 27 -13.76 13.71 -11.97
CA LEU A 27 -14.77 12.93 -11.26
C LEU A 27 -15.13 13.62 -9.94
N THR A 28 -16.40 13.67 -9.64
CA THR A 28 -16.87 14.09 -8.31
C THR A 28 -16.67 12.96 -7.29
N PRO A 29 -16.61 13.27 -5.98
CA PRO A 29 -16.54 12.23 -4.94
C PRO A 29 -17.65 11.18 -5.06
N GLY A 30 -18.87 11.58 -5.36
CA GLY A 30 -19.99 10.66 -5.55
C GLY A 30 -19.83 9.71 -6.75
N GLN A 31 -19.20 10.17 -7.83
CA GLN A 31 -18.90 9.33 -8.99
C GLN A 31 -17.79 8.31 -8.68
N ILE A 32 -16.76 8.72 -7.97
CA ILE A 32 -15.69 7.83 -7.50
C ILE A 32 -16.26 6.79 -6.55
N ALA A 33 -17.06 7.20 -5.57
CA ALA A 33 -17.72 6.29 -4.63
C ALA A 33 -18.65 5.30 -5.35
N LEU A 34 -19.35 5.74 -6.40
CA LEU A 34 -20.17 4.84 -7.23
C LEU A 34 -19.29 3.81 -7.95
N MET A 35 -18.16 4.22 -8.55
CA MET A 35 -17.24 3.27 -9.21
C MET A 35 -16.65 2.26 -8.23
N CYS A 36 -16.31 2.68 -7.00
CA CYS A 36 -15.77 1.82 -5.96
C CYS A 36 -16.83 0.94 -5.29
N HIS A 37 -18.11 1.20 -5.48
CA HIS A 37 -19.20 0.46 -4.82
C HIS A 37 -19.31 -0.96 -5.32
N ARG A 38 -19.10 -1.98 -4.45
CA ARG A 38 -18.98 -3.41 -4.81
C ARG A 38 -20.25 -4.05 -5.41
N ARG A 39 -21.42 -3.43 -5.28
CA ARG A 39 -22.70 -3.96 -5.80
C ARG A 39 -23.25 -3.15 -6.97
N ARG A 40 -22.83 -1.90 -7.16
CA ARG A 40 -23.42 -0.99 -8.16
C ARG A 40 -22.36 -0.42 -9.12
N GLY A 41 -21.10 -0.55 -8.80
CA GLY A 41 -19.97 -0.11 -9.58
C GLY A 41 -19.03 -1.27 -9.94
N VAL A 42 -17.78 -0.94 -10.19
CA VAL A 42 -16.71 -1.92 -10.42
C VAL A 42 -16.39 -2.66 -9.12
N GLY A 43 -16.47 -1.96 -7.99
CA GLY A 43 -16.10 -2.47 -6.67
C GLY A 43 -14.61 -2.41 -6.42
N ALA A 44 -14.19 -1.63 -5.42
CA ALA A 44 -12.78 -1.51 -5.03
C ALA A 44 -12.66 -0.84 -3.65
N ASP A 45 -11.49 -0.99 -3.02
CA ASP A 45 -11.13 -0.25 -1.81
C ASP A 45 -10.78 1.21 -2.10
N GLY A 46 -10.44 1.52 -3.36
CA GLY A 46 -10.19 2.88 -3.80
C GLY A 46 -10.00 3.01 -5.31
N LEU A 47 -9.77 4.26 -5.73
CA LEU A 47 -9.51 4.61 -7.12
C LEU A 47 -8.16 5.31 -7.23
N LEU A 48 -7.34 4.86 -8.18
CA LEU A 48 -6.07 5.46 -8.55
C LEU A 48 -6.21 6.13 -9.91
N MET A 49 -5.77 7.37 -10.01
CA MET A 49 -5.77 8.10 -11.28
C MET A 49 -4.33 8.47 -11.65
N LEU A 50 -3.90 8.01 -12.82
CA LEU A 50 -2.60 8.30 -13.39
C LEU A 50 -2.73 9.57 -14.24
N GLY A 51 -2.14 10.66 -13.77
CA GLY A 51 -2.17 11.97 -14.44
C GLY A 51 -0.94 12.19 -15.33
N ALA A 52 -0.92 13.34 -16.01
CA ALA A 52 0.16 13.74 -16.89
C ALA A 52 1.53 13.79 -16.18
N PRO A 53 2.64 13.57 -16.91
CA PRO A 53 3.98 13.74 -16.37
C PRO A 53 4.22 15.18 -15.92
N ARG A 54 5.13 15.36 -14.95
CA ARG A 54 5.66 16.65 -14.54
C ARG A 54 7.17 16.63 -14.63
N GLU A 55 7.80 17.80 -14.57
CA GLU A 55 9.25 17.90 -14.59
C GLU A 55 9.89 17.00 -13.51
N GLY A 56 10.74 16.07 -13.94
CA GLY A 56 11.42 15.10 -13.08
C GLY A 56 10.59 13.87 -12.69
N TYR A 57 9.32 13.76 -13.12
CA TYR A 57 8.42 12.65 -12.79
C TYR A 57 7.75 12.09 -14.04
N ASP A 58 7.62 10.78 -14.10
CA ASP A 58 7.02 10.07 -15.25
C ASP A 58 5.49 10.22 -15.28
N PHE A 59 4.87 10.42 -14.11
CA PHE A 59 3.42 10.69 -13.98
C PHE A 59 3.10 11.29 -12.59
N VAL A 60 1.85 11.74 -12.44
CA VAL A 60 1.26 12.12 -11.14
C VAL A 60 0.25 11.05 -10.72
N MET A 61 0.34 10.59 -9.48
CA MET A 61 -0.64 9.71 -8.86
C MET A 61 -1.65 10.52 -8.05
N ARG A 62 -2.94 10.26 -8.25
CA ARG A 62 -4.02 10.70 -7.34
C ARG A 62 -4.68 9.46 -6.78
N TYR A 63 -4.86 9.44 -5.46
CA TYR A 63 -5.53 8.36 -4.78
C TYR A 63 -6.79 8.86 -4.09
N TYR A 64 -7.87 8.10 -4.23
CA TYR A 64 -9.17 8.34 -3.58
C TYR A 64 -9.62 7.07 -2.87
N ASN A 65 -10.08 7.22 -1.65
CA ASN A 65 -10.74 6.13 -0.92
C ASN A 65 -12.07 5.73 -1.59
N SER A 66 -12.64 4.63 -1.16
CA SER A 66 -13.92 4.12 -1.71
C SER A 66 -15.12 5.05 -1.46
N ASP A 67 -15.01 6.02 -0.55
CA ASP A 67 -16.01 7.07 -0.32
C ASP A 67 -15.88 8.25 -1.31
N GLY A 68 -14.83 8.24 -2.14
CA GLY A 68 -14.51 9.26 -3.13
C GLY A 68 -13.69 10.44 -2.62
N LEU A 69 -13.30 10.44 -1.36
CA LEU A 69 -12.45 11.50 -0.80
C LEU A 69 -10.97 11.23 -1.13
N PRO A 70 -10.18 12.30 -1.38
CA PRO A 70 -8.74 12.17 -1.54
C PRO A 70 -8.09 11.52 -0.31
N ALA A 71 -7.06 10.74 -0.55
CA ALA A 71 -6.29 10.08 0.50
C ALA A 71 -4.79 10.17 0.21
N ASP A 72 -3.99 10.06 1.26
CA ASP A 72 -2.54 9.95 1.16
C ASP A 72 -2.14 8.66 0.43
N MET A 73 -0.89 8.64 -0.07
CA MET A 73 -0.36 7.50 -0.80
C MET A 73 -0.41 6.22 0.04
N CYS A 74 -0.96 5.17 -0.54
CA CYS A 74 -0.99 3.81 0.00
C CYS A 74 0.10 2.96 -0.67
N GLY A 75 0.92 2.24 0.11
CA GLY A 75 1.97 1.38 -0.43
C GLY A 75 1.46 0.30 -1.39
N ASN A 76 0.27 -0.25 -1.16
CA ASN A 76 -0.38 -1.20 -2.07
C ASN A 76 -0.79 -0.51 -3.38
N GLY A 77 -1.42 0.67 -3.28
CA GLY A 77 -1.78 1.51 -4.44
C GLY A 77 -0.58 1.97 -5.24
N GLY A 78 0.52 2.35 -4.56
CA GLY A 78 1.77 2.75 -5.20
C GLY A 78 2.37 1.64 -6.08
N ARG A 79 2.34 0.38 -5.62
CA ARG A 79 2.77 -0.77 -6.45
C ARG A 79 1.83 -1.00 -7.63
N CYS A 80 0.52 -0.92 -7.42
CA CYS A 80 -0.48 -1.09 -8.48
C CYS A 80 -0.33 -0.06 -9.60
N ILE A 81 -0.20 1.23 -9.24
CA ILE A 81 -0.06 2.30 -10.25
C ILE A 81 1.29 2.25 -10.96
N ALA A 82 2.37 1.81 -10.28
CA ALA A 82 3.68 1.61 -10.91
C ALA A 82 3.63 0.49 -11.95
N ALA A 83 3.00 -0.66 -11.63
CA ALA A 83 2.79 -1.74 -12.59
C ALA A 83 1.91 -1.30 -13.76
N PHE A 84 0.85 -0.53 -13.51
CA PHE A 84 0.00 0.05 -14.55
C PHE A 84 0.79 0.99 -15.46
N ALA A 85 1.57 1.91 -14.89
CA ALA A 85 2.43 2.83 -15.64
C ALA A 85 3.48 2.09 -16.50
N HIS A 86 4.08 1.03 -15.95
CA HIS A 86 5.00 0.16 -16.69
C HIS A 86 4.34 -0.44 -17.93
N ARG A 87 3.15 -1.00 -17.79
CA ARG A 87 2.37 -1.57 -18.91
C ARG A 87 1.94 -0.53 -19.94
N LEU A 88 1.83 0.75 -19.55
CA LEU A 88 1.63 1.87 -20.49
C LEU A 88 2.93 2.33 -21.17
N GLY A 89 4.07 1.69 -20.90
CA GLY A 89 5.37 2.02 -21.48
C GLY A 89 6.04 3.26 -20.91
N LEU A 90 5.68 3.68 -19.67
CA LEU A 90 6.21 4.90 -19.04
C LEU A 90 7.53 4.65 -18.28
N SER A 91 7.90 3.40 -18.02
CA SER A 91 9.11 3.08 -17.27
C SER A 91 10.36 3.32 -18.10
N ARG A 92 11.45 3.72 -17.42
CA ARG A 92 12.79 3.87 -17.99
C ARG A 92 13.61 2.63 -17.69
N SER A 93 14.46 2.22 -18.61
CA SER A 93 15.40 1.12 -18.39
C SER A 93 16.49 1.53 -17.40
N SER A 94 16.79 0.66 -16.42
CA SER A 94 17.93 0.82 -15.52
C SER A 94 18.61 -0.52 -15.25
N ALA A 95 19.78 -0.50 -14.60
CA ALA A 95 20.47 -1.72 -14.18
C ALA A 95 19.67 -2.59 -13.18
N GLN A 96 18.72 -2.00 -12.50
CA GLN A 96 17.86 -2.67 -11.50
C GLN A 96 16.55 -3.20 -12.12
N GLY A 97 16.27 -2.84 -13.37
CA GLY A 97 15.01 -3.13 -14.06
C GLY A 97 14.27 -1.86 -14.50
N PRO A 98 13.03 -1.98 -15.00
CA PRO A 98 12.18 -0.85 -15.35
C PRO A 98 11.89 0.04 -14.14
N THR A 99 12.30 1.31 -14.19
CA THR A 99 12.16 2.28 -13.10
C THR A 99 11.12 3.34 -13.43
N LEU A 100 10.48 3.86 -12.40
CA LEU A 100 9.47 4.91 -12.47
C LEU A 100 9.71 5.90 -11.33
N ARG A 101 9.51 7.19 -11.61
CA ARG A 101 9.42 8.25 -10.60
C ARG A 101 8.06 8.94 -10.75
N PHE A 102 7.35 9.05 -9.67
CA PHE A 102 6.03 9.68 -9.68
C PHE A 102 5.82 10.60 -8.49
N LEU A 103 4.89 11.53 -8.66
CA LEU A 103 4.50 12.47 -7.62
C LEU A 103 3.11 12.09 -7.12
N ALA A 104 2.98 11.81 -5.83
CA ALA A 104 1.71 11.64 -5.13
C ALA A 104 1.42 12.87 -4.24
N ASP A 105 0.27 12.91 -3.59
CA ASP A 105 -0.11 14.07 -2.76
C ASP A 105 0.80 14.24 -1.53
N ASP A 106 1.41 13.15 -1.04
CA ASP A 106 2.37 13.18 0.07
C ASP A 106 3.83 13.38 -0.37
N GLY A 107 4.09 13.56 -1.66
CA GLY A 107 5.41 13.87 -2.21
C GLY A 107 5.91 12.91 -3.29
N PRO A 108 7.23 12.93 -3.56
CA PRO A 108 7.87 12.12 -4.59
C PRO A 108 8.04 10.66 -4.15
N HIS A 109 7.82 9.75 -5.10
CA HIS A 109 8.03 8.32 -4.96
C HIS A 109 8.82 7.76 -6.13
N ASP A 110 9.49 6.63 -5.91
CA ASP A 110 10.13 5.85 -6.94
C ASP A 110 9.76 4.37 -6.83
N ALA A 111 9.73 3.69 -7.96
CA ALA A 111 9.45 2.26 -8.02
C ALA A 111 10.32 1.57 -9.05
N VAL A 112 10.58 0.27 -8.83
CA VAL A 112 11.20 -0.63 -9.80
C VAL A 112 10.27 -1.81 -10.02
N VAL A 113 9.94 -2.09 -11.27
CA VAL A 113 9.20 -3.32 -11.62
C VAL A 113 10.21 -4.45 -11.75
N LEU A 114 10.35 -5.26 -10.70
CA LEU A 114 11.32 -6.34 -10.64
C LEU A 114 10.94 -7.52 -11.53
N ALA A 115 9.65 -7.77 -11.66
CA ALA A 115 9.10 -8.80 -12.54
C ALA A 115 7.69 -8.40 -12.99
N TRP A 116 7.35 -8.75 -14.22
CA TRP A 116 5.99 -8.70 -14.76
C TRP A 116 5.80 -9.86 -15.72
N ASP A 117 4.74 -10.63 -15.53
CA ASP A 117 4.33 -11.70 -16.45
C ASP A 117 2.99 -11.33 -17.09
N ASP A 118 3.01 -11.05 -18.39
CA ASP A 118 1.80 -10.69 -19.15
C ASP A 118 0.81 -11.83 -19.28
N THR A 119 1.24 -13.10 -19.13
CA THR A 119 0.35 -14.26 -19.26
C THR A 119 -0.53 -14.42 -18.00
N SER A 120 0.08 -14.33 -16.82
CA SER A 120 -0.63 -14.37 -15.55
C SER A 120 -1.14 -13.00 -15.11
N ALA A 121 -0.71 -11.92 -15.78
CA ALA A 121 -0.97 -10.52 -15.44
C ALA A 121 -0.58 -10.17 -13.99
N THR A 122 0.54 -10.74 -13.53
CA THR A 122 1.07 -10.55 -12.17
C THR A 122 2.50 -10.03 -12.19
N GLY A 123 2.91 -9.38 -11.11
CA GLY A 123 4.26 -8.86 -11.00
C GLY A 123 4.72 -8.66 -9.56
N ILE A 124 5.99 -8.26 -9.46
CA ILE A 124 6.62 -7.84 -8.20
C ILE A 124 7.15 -6.44 -8.39
N VAL A 125 6.75 -5.54 -7.52
CA VAL A 125 7.18 -4.14 -7.54
C VAL A 125 7.91 -3.82 -6.25
N ASP A 126 9.05 -3.18 -6.40
CA ASP A 126 9.86 -2.57 -5.34
C ASP A 126 9.50 -1.08 -5.29
N LEU A 127 8.93 -0.63 -4.18
CA LEU A 127 8.45 0.73 -3.95
C LEU A 127 9.28 1.43 -2.88
N GLY A 128 9.77 2.64 -3.18
CA GLY A 128 10.39 3.52 -2.20
C GLY A 128 9.38 3.98 -1.15
N MET A 129 9.75 3.80 0.12
CA MET A 129 8.99 4.26 1.28
C MET A 129 9.71 5.43 1.96
N LYS A 130 9.02 6.16 2.83
CA LYS A 130 9.62 7.23 3.63
C LYS A 130 10.68 6.69 4.58
N ASP A 131 11.73 7.47 4.78
CA ASP A 131 12.76 7.20 5.80
C ASP A 131 12.13 7.28 7.21
N VAL A 132 12.63 6.46 8.14
CA VAL A 132 12.12 6.37 9.51
C VAL A 132 13.24 6.64 10.50
N ALA A 133 13.05 7.63 11.38
CA ALA A 133 14.01 7.90 12.45
C ALA A 133 13.95 6.79 13.52
N ASP A 134 15.10 6.23 13.91
CA ASP A 134 15.20 5.19 14.94
C ASP A 134 14.68 5.69 16.30
N SER A 135 14.92 6.98 16.61
CA SER A 135 14.35 7.64 17.79
C SER A 135 12.81 7.67 17.82
N GLY A 136 12.16 7.47 16.67
CA GLY A 136 10.70 7.32 16.55
C GLY A 136 10.20 5.91 16.85
N VAL A 137 11.09 4.92 17.02
CA VAL A 137 10.74 3.54 17.41
C VAL A 137 10.73 3.46 18.94
N GLN A 138 9.55 3.40 19.55
CA GLN A 138 9.38 3.48 21.00
C GLN A 138 8.74 2.22 21.57
N ARG A 139 9.22 1.78 22.73
CA ARG A 139 8.49 0.76 23.51
C ARG A 139 7.18 1.36 24.01
N CYS A 140 6.09 0.65 23.77
CA CYS A 140 4.75 1.10 24.12
C CYS A 140 3.90 -0.13 24.43
N LEU A 141 3.22 -0.14 25.59
CA LEU A 141 2.50 -1.31 26.08
C LEU A 141 3.42 -2.56 26.01
N ASP A 142 2.90 -3.69 25.50
CA ASP A 142 3.67 -4.94 25.33
C ASP A 142 4.38 -5.03 23.96
N GLY A 143 4.46 -3.92 23.24
CA GLY A 143 5.01 -3.86 21.87
C GLY A 143 5.84 -2.62 21.58
N TRP A 144 5.74 -2.15 20.36
CA TRP A 144 6.46 -0.99 19.83
C TRP A 144 5.51 -0.08 19.06
N LEU A 145 5.72 1.22 19.18
CA LEU A 145 5.04 2.26 18.40
C LEU A 145 6.06 2.97 17.52
N LEU A 146 5.75 3.14 16.26
CA LEU A 146 6.55 3.89 15.29
C LEU A 146 5.66 4.45 14.17
N ASN A 147 6.22 5.37 13.38
CA ASN A 147 5.54 5.96 12.23
C ASN A 147 6.32 5.65 10.94
N THR A 148 5.70 4.94 10.00
CA THR A 148 6.24 4.60 8.66
C THR A 148 5.44 5.26 7.53
N GLY A 149 4.90 6.45 7.81
CA GLY A 149 3.96 7.21 6.99
C GLY A 149 2.67 7.47 7.76
N VAL A 150 2.20 6.47 8.50
CA VAL A 150 1.12 6.54 9.49
C VAL A 150 1.57 5.81 10.76
N PRO A 151 0.93 6.06 11.94
CA PRO A 151 1.28 5.37 13.19
C PRO A 151 0.98 3.88 13.15
N HIS A 152 1.94 3.07 13.59
CA HIS A 152 1.83 1.62 13.73
C HIS A 152 2.24 1.16 15.11
N TYR A 153 1.40 0.36 15.72
CA TYR A 153 1.73 -0.44 16.90
C TYR A 153 2.03 -1.88 16.45
N VAL A 154 3.12 -2.46 16.94
CA VAL A 154 3.58 -3.81 16.60
C VAL A 154 3.69 -4.65 17.86
N GLN A 155 2.97 -5.76 17.94
CA GLN A 155 2.98 -6.69 19.07
C GLN A 155 3.28 -8.11 18.61
N ARG A 156 4.21 -8.79 19.31
CA ARG A 156 4.46 -10.21 19.12
C ARG A 156 3.39 -11.05 19.83
N VAL A 157 2.94 -12.11 19.14
CA VAL A 157 2.05 -13.13 19.69
C VAL A 157 2.59 -14.52 19.35
N ASP A 158 2.17 -15.55 20.10
CA ASP A 158 2.71 -16.91 19.95
C ASP A 158 1.91 -17.78 18.97
N ASP A 159 0.60 -17.52 18.82
CA ASP A 159 -0.29 -18.25 17.89
C ASP A 159 -1.11 -17.25 17.07
N LEU A 160 -0.48 -16.66 16.05
CA LEU A 160 -1.11 -15.66 15.20
C LEU A 160 -2.19 -16.26 14.28
N ALA A 161 -2.09 -17.55 13.97
CA ALA A 161 -3.06 -18.23 13.09
C ALA A 161 -4.47 -18.21 13.69
N HIS A 162 -4.59 -18.41 15.00
CA HIS A 162 -5.87 -18.45 15.72
C HIS A 162 -6.16 -17.17 16.55
N TYR A 163 -5.33 -16.13 16.38
CA TYR A 163 -5.45 -14.90 17.16
C TYR A 163 -6.65 -14.06 16.73
N ASP A 164 -7.39 -13.50 17.69
CA ASP A 164 -8.49 -12.56 17.42
C ASP A 164 -7.97 -11.17 17.08
N VAL A 165 -7.52 -11.01 15.83
CA VAL A 165 -6.96 -9.76 15.32
C VAL A 165 -7.98 -8.63 15.35
N ALA A 166 -9.24 -8.90 15.01
CA ALA A 166 -10.27 -7.87 14.95
C ALA A 166 -10.66 -7.36 16.36
N GLY A 167 -10.89 -8.26 17.31
CA GLY A 167 -11.24 -7.91 18.68
C GLY A 167 -10.10 -7.22 19.42
N GLU A 168 -8.93 -7.83 19.43
CA GLU A 168 -7.75 -7.28 20.12
C GLU A 168 -7.22 -6.01 19.40
N GLY A 169 -7.21 -5.98 18.08
CA GLY A 169 -6.84 -4.81 17.31
C GLY A 169 -7.71 -3.60 17.64
N ARG A 170 -9.04 -3.78 17.68
CA ARG A 170 -10.00 -2.73 18.09
C ARG A 170 -9.74 -2.26 19.53
N ARG A 171 -9.49 -3.19 20.45
CA ARG A 171 -9.22 -2.87 21.87
C ARG A 171 -7.93 -2.06 22.02
N ILE A 172 -6.86 -2.44 21.33
CA ILE A 172 -5.54 -1.81 21.43
C ILE A 172 -5.50 -0.47 20.70
N ARG A 173 -6.09 -0.37 19.51
CA ARG A 173 -6.04 0.80 18.65
C ARG A 173 -6.45 2.10 19.37
N HIS A 174 -7.35 2.03 20.33
CA HIS A 174 -7.88 3.18 21.08
C HIS A 174 -7.19 3.41 22.44
N GLN A 175 -6.09 2.70 22.74
CA GLN A 175 -5.34 2.93 23.97
C GLN A 175 -4.73 4.34 23.98
N PRO A 176 -4.83 5.10 25.08
CA PRO A 176 -4.34 6.48 25.16
C PRO A 176 -2.84 6.61 24.82
N GLN A 177 -2.06 5.56 25.07
CA GLN A 177 -0.62 5.51 24.80
C GLN A 177 -0.30 5.55 23.30
N LEU A 178 -1.26 5.23 22.41
CA LEU A 178 -1.09 5.27 20.95
C LEU A 178 -1.44 6.65 20.36
N GLY A 179 -1.75 7.62 21.20
CA GLY A 179 -2.12 8.97 20.80
C GLY A 179 -3.62 9.14 20.53
N PRO A 180 -4.08 10.39 20.32
CA PRO A 180 -5.50 10.70 20.19
C PRO A 180 -6.19 10.07 18.99
N GLU A 181 -5.45 9.89 17.90
CA GLU A 181 -5.94 9.27 16.67
C GLU A 181 -5.80 7.73 16.68
N GLY A 182 -5.05 7.18 17.64
CA GLY A 182 -4.67 5.77 17.67
C GLY A 182 -3.73 5.37 16.54
N ALA A 183 -3.50 4.08 16.40
CA ALA A 183 -2.57 3.52 15.41
C ALA A 183 -3.16 2.30 14.71
N ASN A 184 -2.59 1.92 13.57
CA ASN A 184 -2.77 0.58 13.02
C ASN A 184 -2.12 -0.43 13.98
N VAL A 185 -2.77 -1.57 14.21
CA VAL A 185 -2.29 -2.60 15.14
C VAL A 185 -1.83 -3.81 14.35
N ASN A 186 -0.54 -4.13 14.46
CA ASN A 186 0.07 -5.25 13.76
C ASN A 186 0.46 -6.32 14.76
N PHE A 187 -0.02 -7.53 14.54
CA PHE A 187 0.38 -8.71 15.30
C PHE A 187 1.36 -9.52 14.49
N VAL A 188 2.46 -9.96 15.12
CA VAL A 188 3.54 -10.64 14.43
C VAL A 188 3.93 -11.94 15.12
N GLN A 189 4.28 -12.95 14.32
CA GLN A 189 4.81 -14.23 14.77
C GLN A 189 5.97 -14.66 13.88
N PRO A 190 7.17 -14.94 14.45
CA PRO A 190 8.26 -15.57 13.69
C PRO A 190 7.86 -16.99 13.23
N LEU A 191 8.14 -17.30 11.96
CA LEU A 191 7.92 -18.61 11.38
C LEU A 191 9.21 -19.45 11.40
N PRO A 192 9.11 -20.80 11.37
CA PRO A 192 10.27 -21.68 11.40
C PRO A 192 11.24 -21.50 10.21
N ASP A 193 10.75 -21.01 9.08
CA ASP A 193 11.54 -20.76 7.86
C ASP A 193 12.24 -19.39 7.85
N GLY A 194 12.19 -18.66 8.96
CA GLY A 194 12.81 -17.36 9.15
C GLY A 194 12.04 -16.19 8.55
N ARG A 195 10.80 -16.39 8.10
CA ARG A 195 9.87 -15.31 7.78
C ARG A 195 9.15 -14.80 9.02
N LEU A 196 8.53 -13.65 8.90
CA LEU A 196 7.65 -13.08 9.91
C LEU A 196 6.21 -13.09 9.40
N MET A 197 5.32 -13.81 10.07
CA MET A 197 3.88 -13.71 9.80
C MET A 197 3.35 -12.40 10.38
N VAL A 198 2.53 -11.68 9.61
CA VAL A 198 1.94 -10.39 10.00
C VAL A 198 0.45 -10.40 9.72
N ARG A 199 -0.35 -9.97 10.70
CA ARG A 199 -1.79 -9.68 10.56
C ARG A 199 -2.07 -8.30 11.11
N THR A 200 -2.85 -7.48 10.41
CA THR A 200 -3.03 -6.05 10.73
C THR A 200 -4.50 -5.70 10.88
N TYR A 201 -4.84 -5.07 12.01
CA TYR A 201 -6.06 -4.31 12.19
C TYR A 201 -5.80 -2.86 11.75
N GLU A 202 -6.52 -2.39 10.76
CA GLU A 202 -6.22 -1.12 10.09
C GLU A 202 -7.13 0.01 10.56
N ARG A 203 -6.50 1.12 10.99
CA ARG A 203 -7.17 2.36 11.35
C ARG A 203 -7.90 2.95 10.13
N GLY A 204 -9.16 3.30 10.29
CA GLY A 204 -10.00 3.84 9.21
C GLY A 204 -10.78 2.77 8.46
N VAL A 205 -10.26 1.54 8.34
CA VAL A 205 -11.00 0.35 7.89
C VAL A 205 -11.77 -0.25 9.06
N GLU A 206 -11.18 -0.20 10.26
CA GLU A 206 -11.73 -0.70 11.53
C GLU A 206 -12.01 -2.20 11.51
N ASP A 207 -11.17 -2.93 10.77
CA ASP A 207 -11.20 -4.40 10.69
C ASP A 207 -9.81 -4.93 10.29
N GLU A 208 -9.67 -6.27 10.26
CA GLU A 208 -8.46 -6.91 9.73
C GLU A 208 -8.38 -6.77 8.22
N THR A 209 -7.26 -6.24 7.71
CA THR A 209 -6.95 -6.19 6.27
C THR A 209 -6.01 -7.31 5.85
N TRP A 210 -5.99 -7.63 4.55
CA TRP A 210 -5.14 -8.70 4.03
C TRP A 210 -3.66 -8.33 4.03
N ALA A 211 -3.34 -7.05 3.80
CA ALA A 211 -1.99 -6.52 3.90
C ALA A 211 -2.01 -4.99 4.03
N CYS A 212 -1.21 -4.47 4.95
CA CYS A 212 -0.93 -3.05 5.10
C CYS A 212 0.56 -2.81 4.82
N GLY A 213 0.89 -2.12 3.72
CA GLY A 213 2.28 -1.93 3.28
C GLY A 213 3.14 -1.18 4.29
N THR A 214 2.63 -0.10 4.88
CA THR A 214 3.31 0.64 5.96
C THR A 214 3.42 -0.20 7.23
N GLY A 215 2.43 -1.04 7.53
CA GLY A 215 2.46 -1.99 8.64
C GLY A 215 3.53 -3.08 8.48
N VAL A 216 3.64 -3.66 7.28
CA VAL A 216 4.71 -4.60 6.93
C VAL A 216 6.09 -3.96 7.12
N THR A 217 6.25 -2.71 6.68
CA THR A 217 7.49 -1.93 6.87
C THR A 217 7.78 -1.71 8.35
N ALA A 218 6.79 -1.32 9.14
CA ALA A 218 6.93 -1.14 10.58
C ALA A 218 7.36 -2.44 11.29
N CYS A 219 6.73 -3.57 10.93
CA CYS A 219 7.07 -4.88 11.48
C CYS A 219 8.51 -5.29 11.13
N ALA A 220 8.96 -5.03 9.91
CA ALA A 220 10.33 -5.32 9.49
C ALA A 220 11.36 -4.50 10.29
N ILE A 221 11.13 -3.20 10.47
CA ILE A 221 12.00 -2.31 11.24
C ILE A 221 12.12 -2.78 12.69
N VAL A 222 10.98 -3.03 13.36
CA VAL A 222 10.94 -3.43 14.78
C VAL A 222 11.60 -4.77 15.04
N THR A 223 11.38 -5.75 14.14
CA THR A 223 11.85 -7.13 14.37
C THR A 223 13.19 -7.44 13.72
N GLY A 224 13.66 -6.60 12.79
CA GLY A 224 14.83 -6.88 11.94
C GLY A 224 14.57 -7.94 10.85
N CYS A 225 13.37 -8.51 10.78
CA CYS A 225 13.02 -9.52 9.78
C CYS A 225 12.62 -8.85 8.46
N LYS A 226 13.37 -9.13 7.41
CA LYS A 226 13.16 -8.53 6.09
C LYS A 226 12.22 -9.33 5.16
N ARG A 227 11.82 -10.54 5.53
CA ARG A 227 10.89 -11.40 4.77
C ARG A 227 9.61 -11.60 5.56
N LEU A 228 8.50 -11.13 5.04
CA LEU A 228 7.24 -11.09 5.77
C LEU A 228 6.15 -11.79 4.96
N SER A 229 5.27 -12.49 5.66
CA SER A 229 4.09 -13.16 5.09
C SER A 229 2.84 -12.55 5.67
N THR A 230 1.90 -12.19 4.82
CA THR A 230 0.58 -11.67 5.19
C THR A 230 -0.51 -12.54 4.56
N ARG A 231 -1.77 -12.30 4.88
CA ARG A 231 -2.89 -12.97 4.19
C ARG A 231 -2.97 -12.62 2.70
N GLY A 232 -2.47 -11.44 2.32
CA GLY A 232 -2.48 -10.95 0.95
C GLY A 232 -1.27 -11.37 0.11
N GLY A 233 -0.22 -11.91 0.72
CA GLY A 233 0.97 -12.37 0.00
C GLY A 233 2.27 -12.19 0.77
N GLU A 234 3.35 -12.48 0.06
CA GLU A 234 4.71 -12.39 0.56
C GLU A 234 5.32 -11.02 0.27
N PHE A 235 6.05 -10.50 1.24
CA PHE A 235 6.74 -9.22 1.13
C PHE A 235 8.20 -9.34 1.51
N SER A 236 9.01 -8.45 0.93
CA SER A 236 10.33 -8.15 1.45
C SER A 236 10.45 -6.67 1.75
N VAL A 237 11.14 -6.34 2.82
CA VAL A 237 11.48 -4.95 3.18
C VAL A 237 12.98 -4.83 3.24
N ASP A 238 13.53 -3.88 2.49
CA ASP A 238 14.95 -3.54 2.61
C ASP A 238 15.13 -2.13 3.15
N TYR A 239 16.21 -1.91 3.89
CA TYR A 239 16.58 -0.62 4.44
C TYR A 239 18.02 -0.62 4.89
N ARG A 240 18.57 0.58 5.10
CA ARG A 240 19.87 0.81 5.74
C ARG A 240 19.67 1.64 6.99
N LEU A 241 20.27 1.21 8.11
CA LEU A 241 20.32 2.03 9.31
C LEU A 241 21.63 2.85 9.28
N HIS A 242 21.52 4.16 9.19
CA HIS A 242 22.66 5.07 9.18
C HIS A 242 22.36 6.26 10.08
N GLN A 243 23.26 6.51 11.05
CA GLN A 243 23.17 7.62 12.01
C GLN A 243 21.79 7.74 12.70
N GLY A 244 21.19 6.60 13.08
CA GLY A 244 19.89 6.58 13.76
C GLY A 244 18.70 6.84 12.84
N VAL A 245 18.85 6.65 11.52
CA VAL A 245 17.75 6.76 10.55
C VAL A 245 17.73 5.50 9.68
N TYR A 246 16.58 4.88 9.55
CA TYR A 246 16.30 3.85 8.55
C TYR A 246 16.07 4.55 7.21
N THR A 247 17.05 4.45 6.32
CA THR A 247 17.07 5.11 5.01
C THR A 247 16.97 4.10 3.88
N HIS A 248 16.63 4.58 2.67
CA HIS A 248 16.45 3.73 1.51
C HIS A 248 15.45 2.60 1.80
N VAL A 249 14.39 2.93 2.52
CA VAL A 249 13.36 1.96 2.88
C VAL A 249 12.61 1.54 1.63
N ARG A 250 12.62 0.24 1.34
CA ARG A 250 12.00 -0.38 0.15
C ARG A 250 10.98 -1.40 0.57
N LEU A 251 9.78 -1.32 0.01
CA LEU A 251 8.71 -2.31 0.17
C LEU A 251 8.53 -3.08 -1.12
N ILE A 252 8.92 -4.34 -1.11
CA ILE A 252 8.84 -5.24 -2.27
C ILE A 252 7.66 -6.18 -2.07
N GLY A 253 6.73 -6.19 -3.00
CA GLY A 253 5.53 -7.02 -2.86
C GLY A 253 4.79 -7.26 -4.17
N PRO A 254 3.81 -8.17 -4.13
CA PRO A 254 3.05 -8.59 -5.30
C PRO A 254 2.09 -7.51 -5.79
N VAL A 255 1.76 -7.62 -7.06
CA VAL A 255 0.73 -6.84 -7.74
C VAL A 255 0.10 -7.70 -8.84
N SER A 256 -1.21 -7.58 -9.05
CA SER A 256 -1.94 -8.30 -10.09
C SER A 256 -2.88 -7.36 -10.83
N LEU A 257 -2.97 -7.52 -12.15
CA LEU A 257 -4.05 -6.97 -12.95
C LEU A 257 -5.16 -8.02 -13.04
N ASN A 258 -6.28 -7.78 -12.40
CA ASN A 258 -7.38 -8.75 -12.33
C ASN A 258 -8.21 -8.76 -13.62
N PHE A 259 -8.57 -7.58 -14.12
CA PHE A 259 -9.30 -7.40 -15.38
C PHE A 259 -9.27 -5.94 -15.84
N THR A 260 -9.69 -5.73 -17.09
CA THR A 260 -9.93 -4.40 -17.66
C THR A 260 -11.38 -4.30 -18.12
N GLY A 261 -11.89 -3.07 -18.20
CA GLY A 261 -13.25 -2.83 -18.63
C GLY A 261 -13.55 -1.35 -18.89
N THR A 262 -14.83 -1.08 -19.09
CA THR A 262 -15.39 0.27 -19.19
C THR A 262 -16.50 0.44 -18.18
N PHE A 263 -16.63 1.61 -17.60
CA PHE A 263 -17.71 1.96 -16.69
C PHE A 263 -18.52 3.13 -17.24
N ASP A 264 -19.84 2.92 -17.40
CA ASP A 264 -20.74 3.98 -17.86
C ASP A 264 -21.28 4.79 -16.68
N LEU A 265 -20.71 5.99 -16.50
CA LEU A 265 -21.29 6.98 -15.61
C LEU A 265 -22.57 7.52 -16.27
N ARG A 266 -23.71 7.11 -15.73
CA ARG A 266 -25.02 7.70 -16.05
C ARG A 266 -25.14 9.03 -15.31
N ASN A 267 -25.59 10.05 -16.02
CA ASN A 267 -25.96 11.33 -15.44
C ASN A 267 -27.16 11.16 -14.49
#